data_dd9567f0b27254998c9fc8a5997a526e
#
_entry.id   dd9567f0b27254998c9fc8a5997a526e
#
_cell.length_a   1.000
_cell.length_b   1.000
_cell.length_c   1.000
_cell.angle_alpha   90.00
_cell.angle_beta   90.00
_cell.angle_gamma   90.00
#
_symmetry.space_group_name_H-M   'P 1'
#
loop_
_entity.id
_entity.type
_entity.pdbx_description
1 polymer ?
#
loop_
_entity_poly.entity_id
_entity_poly.type
_entity_poly.pdbx_seq_one_letter_code
_entity_poly.pdbx_strand_id
1 'polypeptide(L)'
;MDEDRPAKPRLRAGRLAARDAIPLTERIEKSLNIADHGLAAIAVEPGCIVSGFLPIRTEVDLRPLMAGLRQKGARICVPVILDKERIVFRELVPGAPLVDCGFGTSAPGPDAAELEPDIMLVPVAAFDARGHRIGYGGGYYDRAIARLHEKGLQPRLIGIAFDCQEVASVPAEPHDIRLPAVLTESGLRHLE
;
A
#
# COMPACT_ATOMS: atom_id res chain seq x y z
N MET A 1 23.88 -4.71 -20.69
CA MET A 1 23.71 -3.25 -20.88
C MET A 1 22.63 -2.71 -19.93
N ASP A 2 22.81 -2.87 -18.60
CA ASP A 2 21.83 -2.41 -17.59
C ASP A 2 22.51 -1.67 -16.41
N GLU A 3 23.80 -1.37 -16.54
CA GLU A 3 24.59 -0.74 -15.45
C GLU A 3 24.41 0.77 -15.35
N ASP A 4 23.85 1.42 -16.36
CA ASP A 4 23.68 2.89 -16.41
C ASP A 4 22.33 3.40 -15.88
N ARG A 5 21.41 2.53 -15.45
CA ARG A 5 20.17 2.97 -14.82
C ARG A 5 20.39 3.33 -13.35
N PRO A 6 19.80 4.44 -12.85
CA PRO A 6 19.79 4.75 -11.43
C PRO A 6 19.35 3.55 -10.59
N ALA A 7 19.96 3.35 -9.43
CA ALA A 7 19.75 2.14 -8.61
C ALA A 7 18.28 1.86 -8.25
N LYS A 8 17.50 2.90 -7.87
CA LYS A 8 16.06 2.75 -7.56
C LYS A 8 15.22 2.21 -8.73
N PRO A 9 15.30 2.74 -9.98
CA PRO A 9 14.57 2.18 -11.12
C PRO A 9 14.94 0.74 -11.47
N ARG A 10 16.20 0.36 -11.34
CA ARG A 10 16.65 -1.03 -11.58
C ARG A 10 16.09 -2.00 -10.55
N LEU A 11 16.18 -1.67 -9.26
CA LEU A 11 15.60 -2.47 -8.19
C LEU A 11 14.09 -2.61 -8.36
N ARG A 12 13.40 -1.50 -8.65
CA ARG A 12 11.96 -1.52 -8.93
C ARG A 12 11.62 -2.50 -10.05
N ALA A 13 12.27 -2.37 -11.20
CA ALA A 13 12.01 -3.23 -12.35
C ALA A 13 12.25 -4.70 -12.02
N GLY A 14 13.35 -5.03 -11.33
CA GLY A 14 13.66 -6.41 -10.93
C GLY A 14 12.63 -7.01 -9.97
N ARG A 15 12.17 -6.23 -8.99
CA ARG A 15 11.17 -6.75 -8.01
C ARG A 15 9.76 -6.81 -8.59
N LEU A 16 9.39 -5.89 -9.46
CA LEU A 16 8.13 -6.00 -10.21
C LEU A 16 8.14 -7.21 -11.14
N ALA A 17 9.24 -7.49 -11.84
CA ALA A 17 9.37 -8.70 -12.65
C ALA A 17 9.26 -9.98 -11.81
N ALA A 18 9.88 -10.03 -10.62
CA ALA A 18 9.74 -11.16 -9.70
C ALA A 18 8.28 -11.35 -9.24
N ARG A 19 7.59 -10.25 -8.92
CA ARG A 19 6.16 -10.28 -8.58
C ARG A 19 5.29 -10.72 -9.76
N ASP A 20 5.55 -10.23 -10.95
CA ASP A 20 4.81 -10.58 -12.16
C ASP A 20 4.97 -12.06 -12.55
N ALA A 21 6.09 -12.69 -12.13
CA ALA A 21 6.36 -14.10 -12.36
C ALA A 21 5.58 -15.03 -11.42
N ILE A 22 4.95 -14.51 -10.34
CA ILE A 22 4.10 -15.33 -9.44
C ILE A 22 2.86 -15.80 -10.22
N PRO A 23 2.60 -17.12 -10.32
CA PRO A 23 1.41 -17.63 -10.95
C PRO A 23 0.13 -17.08 -10.31
N LEU A 24 -0.94 -16.91 -11.08
CA LEU A 24 -2.19 -16.32 -10.60
C LEU A 24 -2.76 -17.04 -9.37
N THR A 25 -2.77 -18.38 -9.37
CA THR A 25 -3.27 -19.19 -8.24
C THR A 25 -2.45 -18.95 -6.98
N GLU A 26 -1.13 -18.99 -7.09
CA GLU A 26 -0.22 -18.73 -5.98
C GLU A 26 -0.37 -17.28 -5.45
N ARG A 27 -0.54 -16.32 -6.34
CA ARG A 27 -0.76 -14.91 -5.96
C ARG A 27 -2.07 -14.72 -5.19
N ILE A 28 -3.12 -15.45 -5.55
CA ILE A 28 -4.39 -15.46 -4.82
C ILE A 28 -4.18 -16.05 -3.42
N GLU A 29 -3.54 -17.21 -3.31
CA GLU A 29 -3.25 -17.85 -2.01
C GLU A 29 -2.41 -16.94 -1.10
N LYS A 30 -1.35 -16.35 -1.64
CA LYS A 30 -0.50 -15.39 -0.91
C LYS A 30 -1.30 -14.16 -0.45
N SER A 31 -2.19 -13.63 -1.28
CA SER A 31 -3.04 -12.49 -0.90
C SER A 31 -4.02 -12.85 0.21
N LEU A 32 -4.56 -14.06 0.22
CA LEU A 32 -5.40 -14.57 1.30
C LEU A 32 -4.59 -14.75 2.60
N ASN A 33 -3.38 -15.31 2.53
CA ASN A 33 -2.49 -15.40 3.69
C ASN A 33 -2.16 -14.02 4.27
N ILE A 34 -1.90 -13.04 3.42
CA ILE A 34 -1.71 -11.63 3.84
C ILE A 34 -2.96 -11.10 4.57
N ALA A 35 -4.15 -11.41 4.06
CA ALA A 35 -5.39 -11.02 4.70
C ALA A 35 -5.56 -11.67 6.08
N ASP A 36 -5.31 -12.96 6.21
CA ASP A 36 -5.43 -13.70 7.48
C ASP A 36 -4.42 -13.17 8.51
N HIS A 37 -3.16 -13.01 8.14
CA HIS A 37 -2.14 -12.42 9.01
C HIS A 37 -2.47 -10.98 9.39
N GLY A 38 -2.94 -10.19 8.43
CA GLY A 38 -3.34 -8.81 8.68
C GLY A 38 -4.52 -8.73 9.66
N LEU A 39 -5.54 -9.57 9.50
CA LEU A 39 -6.68 -9.63 10.41
C LEU A 39 -6.30 -10.08 11.81
N ALA A 40 -5.29 -10.94 11.95
CA ALA A 40 -4.79 -11.37 13.26
C ALA A 40 -3.93 -10.28 13.94
N ALA A 41 -3.14 -9.52 13.18
CA ALA A 41 -2.11 -8.61 13.73
C ALA A 41 -2.52 -7.13 13.77
N ILE A 42 -3.49 -6.71 12.95
CA ILE A 42 -3.94 -5.31 12.90
C ILE A 42 -5.19 -5.16 13.78
N ALA A 43 -4.96 -4.60 14.96
CA ALA A 43 -6.06 -4.20 15.84
C ALA A 43 -6.70 -2.91 15.30
N VAL A 44 -8.02 -2.88 15.23
CA VAL A 44 -8.83 -1.70 14.90
C VAL A 44 -9.94 -1.55 15.92
N GLU A 45 -10.18 -0.31 16.33
CA GLU A 45 -11.35 0.07 17.12
C GLU A 45 -12.50 0.47 16.18
N PRO A 46 -13.75 0.38 16.61
CA PRO A 46 -14.89 0.86 15.84
C PRO A 46 -14.70 2.34 15.43
N GLY A 47 -14.82 2.61 14.13
CA GLY A 47 -14.61 3.94 13.56
C GLY A 47 -13.18 4.26 13.16
N CYS A 48 -12.19 3.42 13.49
CA CYS A 48 -10.81 3.56 12.99
C CYS A 48 -10.79 3.62 11.47
N ILE A 49 -10.09 4.60 10.91
CA ILE A 49 -9.99 4.80 9.47
C ILE A 49 -8.74 4.09 8.95
N VAL A 50 -8.94 3.13 8.05
CA VAL A 50 -7.86 2.38 7.43
C VAL A 50 -7.83 2.68 5.94
N SER A 51 -6.70 3.17 5.43
CA SER A 51 -6.50 3.25 3.99
C SER A 51 -5.91 1.95 3.47
N GLY A 52 -6.60 1.33 2.51
CA GLY A 52 -6.07 0.28 1.67
C GLY A 52 -5.83 0.80 0.26
N PHE A 53 -5.80 -0.13 -0.69
CA PHE A 53 -5.75 0.18 -2.12
C PHE A 53 -6.44 -0.93 -2.92
N LEU A 54 -6.92 -0.59 -4.09
CA LEU A 54 -7.39 -1.57 -5.05
C LEU A 54 -6.19 -2.01 -5.91
N PRO A 55 -6.01 -3.33 -6.12
CA PRO A 55 -4.80 -3.85 -6.75
C PRO A 55 -4.69 -3.41 -8.20
N ILE A 56 -3.50 -3.00 -8.60
CA ILE A 56 -3.14 -2.71 -9.99
C ILE A 56 -2.23 -3.84 -10.49
N ARG A 57 -2.56 -4.43 -11.64
CA ARG A 57 -1.81 -5.54 -12.26
C ARG A 57 -1.66 -6.73 -11.30
N THR A 58 -0.44 -6.99 -10.83
CA THR A 58 -0.05 -8.14 -10.02
C THR A 58 0.15 -7.79 -8.54
N GLU A 59 -0.37 -6.67 -8.07
CA GLU A 59 -0.32 -6.29 -6.66
C GLU A 59 -1.06 -7.30 -5.76
N VAL A 60 -0.73 -7.24 -4.48
CA VAL A 60 -1.49 -7.93 -3.43
C VAL A 60 -2.95 -7.51 -3.51
N ASP A 61 -3.86 -8.48 -3.55
CA ASP A 61 -5.29 -8.20 -3.46
C ASP A 61 -5.70 -7.96 -2.00
N LEU A 62 -5.82 -6.70 -1.62
CA LEU A 62 -6.23 -6.29 -0.27
C LEU A 62 -7.73 -6.34 -0.01
N ARG A 63 -8.55 -6.65 -1.01
CA ARG A 63 -10.02 -6.65 -0.83
C ARG A 63 -10.48 -7.58 0.31
N PRO A 64 -9.95 -8.80 0.49
CA PRO A 64 -10.28 -9.64 1.63
C PRO A 64 -9.90 -9.01 2.98
N LEU A 65 -8.70 -8.44 3.10
CA LEU A 65 -8.25 -7.77 4.31
C LEU A 65 -9.13 -6.56 4.64
N MET A 66 -9.39 -5.70 3.66
CA MET A 66 -10.25 -4.53 3.83
C MET A 66 -11.67 -4.91 4.25
N ALA A 67 -12.22 -5.97 3.67
CA ALA A 67 -13.54 -6.49 4.06
C ALA A 67 -13.55 -6.98 5.52
N GLY A 68 -12.55 -7.73 5.94
CA GLY A 68 -12.43 -8.22 7.31
C GLY A 68 -12.21 -7.10 8.33
N LEU A 69 -11.38 -6.10 8.02
CA LEU A 69 -11.20 -4.94 8.90
C LEU A 69 -12.49 -4.13 9.04
N ARG A 70 -13.27 -3.99 7.96
CA ARG A 70 -14.60 -3.37 8.01
C ARG A 70 -15.56 -4.14 8.92
N GLN A 71 -15.55 -5.47 8.86
CA GLN A 71 -16.38 -6.31 9.75
C GLN A 71 -15.99 -6.12 11.24
N LYS A 72 -14.74 -5.76 11.52
CA LYS A 72 -14.26 -5.38 12.85
C LYS A 72 -14.61 -3.94 13.26
N GLY A 73 -15.29 -3.18 12.39
CA GLY A 73 -15.75 -1.82 12.66
C GLY A 73 -14.90 -0.71 12.06
N ALA A 74 -13.87 -1.03 11.29
CA ALA A 74 -13.07 0.01 10.60
C ALA A 74 -13.86 0.65 9.45
N ARG A 75 -13.61 1.93 9.22
CA ARG A 75 -13.98 2.63 7.98
C ARG A 75 -12.83 2.49 6.99
N ILE A 76 -13.13 2.06 5.78
CA ILE A 76 -12.11 1.80 4.76
C ILE A 76 -12.11 2.94 3.74
N CYS A 77 -10.93 3.46 3.42
CA CYS A 77 -10.73 4.40 2.33
C CYS A 77 -9.64 3.92 1.38
N VAL A 78 -9.61 4.48 0.18
CA VAL A 78 -8.59 4.18 -0.84
C VAL A 78 -8.08 5.47 -1.47
N PRO A 79 -6.83 5.46 -1.97
CA PRO A 79 -6.25 6.65 -2.58
C PRO A 79 -6.94 6.97 -3.92
N VAL A 80 -7.15 8.25 -4.14
CA VAL A 80 -7.65 8.81 -5.40
C VAL A 80 -6.67 9.88 -5.86
N ILE A 81 -6.15 9.73 -7.07
CA ILE A 81 -5.25 10.71 -7.67
C ILE A 81 -6.07 11.91 -8.12
N LEU A 82 -5.78 13.08 -7.59
CA LEU A 82 -6.39 14.34 -8.00
C LEU A 82 -5.60 15.01 -9.12
N ASP A 83 -4.26 14.97 -9.02
CA ASP A 83 -3.33 15.57 -9.97
C ASP A 83 -1.96 14.87 -9.89
N LYS A 84 -0.93 15.41 -10.57
CA LYS A 84 0.42 14.83 -10.61
C LYS A 84 1.15 14.79 -9.25
N GLU A 85 0.65 15.50 -8.25
CA GLU A 85 1.34 15.68 -6.97
C GLU A 85 0.51 15.20 -5.78
N ARG A 86 -0.81 15.07 -5.95
CA ARG A 86 -1.73 14.92 -4.83
C ARG A 86 -2.66 13.73 -4.99
N ILE A 87 -2.72 12.94 -3.92
CA ILE A 87 -3.78 11.96 -3.67
C ILE A 87 -4.60 12.39 -2.44
N VAL A 88 -5.86 12.02 -2.43
CA VAL A 88 -6.74 12.04 -1.26
C VAL A 88 -7.24 10.63 -1.00
N PHE A 89 -7.77 10.39 0.19
CA PHE A 89 -8.34 9.10 0.54
C PHE A 89 -9.85 9.23 0.61
N ARG A 90 -10.56 8.51 -0.27
CA ARG A 90 -12.03 8.51 -0.29
C ARG A 90 -12.58 7.23 0.28
N GLU A 91 -13.66 7.36 1.04
CA GLU A 91 -14.31 6.23 1.67
C GLU A 91 -14.80 5.22 0.63
N LEU A 92 -14.43 3.97 0.83
CA LEU A 92 -14.84 2.84 -0.01
C LEU A 92 -16.03 2.15 0.68
N VAL A 93 -17.24 2.54 0.32
CA VAL A 93 -18.48 1.94 0.85
C VAL A 93 -18.86 0.75 -0.03
N PRO A 94 -19.24 -0.43 0.55
CA PRO A 94 -19.71 -1.57 -0.21
C PRO A 94 -20.90 -1.22 -1.12
N GLY A 95 -20.84 -1.62 -2.38
CA GLY A 95 -21.89 -1.35 -3.35
C GLY A 95 -21.93 0.06 -3.93
N ALA A 96 -21.09 0.99 -3.44
CA ALA A 96 -20.97 2.31 -4.04
C ALA A 96 -20.31 2.21 -5.43
N PRO A 97 -20.74 3.03 -6.41
CA PRO A 97 -20.14 3.02 -7.74
C PRO A 97 -18.68 3.47 -7.68
N LEU A 98 -17.84 2.80 -8.44
CA LEU A 98 -16.47 3.21 -8.70
C LEU A 98 -16.42 3.93 -10.05
N VAL A 99 -15.63 4.98 -10.13
CA VAL A 99 -15.36 5.72 -11.36
C VAL A 99 -13.96 5.35 -11.89
N ASP A 100 -13.82 5.34 -13.20
CA ASP A 100 -12.50 5.15 -13.83
C ASP A 100 -11.63 6.39 -13.54
N CYS A 101 -10.45 6.15 -12.96
CA CYS A 101 -9.47 7.18 -12.64
C CYS A 101 -8.30 7.20 -13.63
N GLY A 102 -8.39 6.47 -14.74
CA GLY A 102 -7.31 6.28 -15.71
C GLY A 102 -6.30 5.22 -15.26
N PHE A 103 -5.38 4.88 -16.17
CA PHE A 103 -4.31 3.88 -15.94
C PHE A 103 -4.81 2.49 -15.47
N GLY A 104 -6.07 2.14 -15.75
CA GLY A 104 -6.68 0.88 -15.29
C GLY A 104 -7.03 0.87 -13.81
N THR A 105 -7.15 2.05 -13.19
CA THR A 105 -7.55 2.21 -11.79
C THR A 105 -8.99 2.68 -11.68
N SER A 106 -9.69 2.19 -10.66
CA SER A 106 -11.03 2.66 -10.30
C SER A 106 -11.03 3.07 -8.83
N ALA A 107 -11.81 4.08 -8.50
CA ALA A 107 -11.89 4.60 -7.13
C ALA A 107 -13.29 5.19 -6.85
N PRO A 108 -13.64 5.43 -5.58
CA PRO A 108 -14.87 6.16 -5.23
C PRO A 108 -14.91 7.55 -5.88
N GLY A 109 -16.09 7.91 -6.38
CA GLY A 109 -16.32 9.18 -7.05
C GLY A 109 -16.15 10.41 -6.15
N PRO A 110 -16.31 11.63 -6.71
CA PRO A 110 -16.11 12.89 -5.97
C PRO A 110 -17.10 13.11 -4.83
N ASP A 111 -18.24 12.45 -4.85
CA ASP A 111 -19.26 12.55 -3.80
C ASP A 111 -18.95 11.68 -2.57
N ALA A 112 -17.96 10.77 -2.66
CA ALA A 112 -17.53 9.96 -1.53
C ALA A 112 -16.77 10.81 -0.51
N ALA A 113 -16.99 10.54 0.79
CA ALA A 113 -16.33 11.25 1.87
C ALA A 113 -14.81 11.14 1.79
N GLU A 114 -14.10 12.26 1.89
CA GLU A 114 -12.66 12.29 2.06
C GLU A 114 -12.31 12.03 3.54
N LEU A 115 -11.42 11.09 3.80
CA LEU A 115 -11.04 10.66 5.14
C LEU A 115 -9.53 10.81 5.35
N GLU A 116 -9.13 10.98 6.59
CA GLU A 116 -7.73 10.99 7.00
C GLU A 116 -7.45 9.68 7.77
N PRO A 117 -6.58 8.79 7.23
CA PRO A 117 -6.42 7.47 7.80
C PRO A 117 -5.61 7.47 9.11
N ASP A 118 -6.05 6.64 10.07
CA ASP A 118 -5.30 6.30 11.29
C ASP A 118 -4.27 5.20 11.00
N ILE A 119 -4.58 4.30 10.04
CA ILE A 119 -3.69 3.23 9.59
C ILE A 119 -3.58 3.31 8.06
N MET A 120 -2.36 3.27 7.55
CA MET A 120 -2.11 3.28 6.12
C MET A 120 -1.46 1.97 5.68
N LEU A 121 -2.15 1.21 4.82
CA LEU A 121 -1.61 0.06 4.11
C LEU A 121 -0.98 0.57 2.81
N VAL A 122 0.34 0.60 2.77
CA VAL A 122 1.13 1.27 1.73
C VAL A 122 1.62 0.25 0.70
N PRO A 123 1.23 0.34 -0.59
CA PRO A 123 1.77 -0.54 -1.62
C PRO A 123 3.25 -0.23 -1.86
N VAL A 124 4.08 -1.26 -1.95
CA VAL A 124 5.51 -1.11 -2.22
C VAL A 124 5.93 -1.99 -3.40
N ALA A 125 6.88 -1.51 -4.20
CA ALA A 125 7.50 -2.30 -5.27
C ALA A 125 8.71 -3.10 -4.75
N ALA A 126 9.46 -2.54 -3.80
CA ALA A 126 10.55 -3.21 -3.09
C ALA A 126 10.70 -2.60 -1.69
N PHE A 127 11.23 -3.38 -0.74
CA PHE A 127 11.53 -2.92 0.61
C PHE A 127 12.76 -3.64 1.17
N ASP A 128 13.37 -3.09 2.23
CA ASP A 128 14.45 -3.73 2.97
C ASP A 128 14.12 -3.87 4.47
N ALA A 129 14.93 -4.64 5.19
CA ALA A 129 14.75 -4.90 6.61
C ALA A 129 14.83 -3.63 7.50
N ARG A 130 15.36 -2.52 6.97
CA ARG A 130 15.47 -1.23 7.66
C ARG A 130 14.26 -0.31 7.43
N GLY A 131 13.25 -0.80 6.72
CA GLY A 131 12.03 -0.04 6.43
C GLY A 131 12.12 0.93 5.26
N HIS A 132 13.25 0.96 4.52
CA HIS A 132 13.30 1.72 3.29
C HIS A 132 12.48 1.03 2.19
N ARG A 133 11.81 1.82 1.37
CA ARG A 133 10.95 1.29 0.31
C ARG A 133 11.15 1.98 -1.02
N ILE A 134 10.78 1.27 -2.06
CA ILE A 134 10.61 1.81 -3.40
C ILE A 134 9.13 1.68 -3.77
N GLY A 135 8.50 2.81 -4.08
CA GLY A 135 7.16 2.84 -4.67
C GLY A 135 7.22 2.82 -6.21
N TYR A 136 6.10 3.20 -6.83
CA TYR A 136 5.98 3.20 -8.31
C TYR A 136 6.58 4.43 -9.00
N GLY A 137 7.22 5.34 -8.25
CA GLY A 137 7.97 6.47 -8.80
C GLY A 137 7.25 7.81 -8.76
N GLY A 138 5.97 7.84 -8.43
CA GLY A 138 5.19 9.09 -8.37
C GLY A 138 5.32 9.88 -7.07
N GLY A 139 5.89 9.29 -6.00
CA GLY A 139 6.05 9.96 -4.70
C GLY A 139 4.74 10.32 -3.98
N TYR A 140 3.62 9.80 -4.44
CA TYR A 140 2.28 10.16 -3.91
C TYR A 140 2.12 9.87 -2.42
N TYR A 141 2.57 8.68 -1.97
CA TYR A 141 2.44 8.30 -0.56
C TYR A 141 3.37 9.10 0.34
N ASP A 142 4.60 9.40 -0.09
CA ASP A 142 5.52 10.23 0.70
C ASP A 142 4.93 11.62 0.92
N ARG A 143 4.38 12.23 -0.14
CA ARG A 143 3.71 13.54 -0.03
C ARG A 143 2.42 13.49 0.78
N ALA A 144 1.63 12.41 0.64
CA ALA A 144 0.39 12.26 1.41
C ALA A 144 0.68 12.11 2.91
N ILE A 145 1.66 11.29 3.28
CA ILE A 145 2.08 11.09 4.66
C ILE A 145 2.66 12.40 5.24
N ALA A 146 3.51 13.11 4.47
CA ALA A 146 4.04 14.41 4.89
C ALA A 146 2.91 15.41 5.21
N ARG A 147 1.88 15.50 4.35
CA ARG A 147 0.71 16.37 4.59
C ARG A 147 -0.09 15.96 5.84
N LEU A 148 -0.22 14.66 6.12
CA LEU A 148 -0.87 14.20 7.36
C LEU A 148 -0.05 14.63 8.58
N HIS A 149 1.27 14.48 8.52
CA HIS A 149 2.16 14.93 9.59
C HIS A 149 2.10 16.44 9.82
N GLU A 150 2.03 17.25 8.75
CA GLU A 150 1.84 18.71 8.83
C GLU A 150 0.54 19.11 9.53
N LYS A 151 -0.50 18.27 9.42
CA LYS A 151 -1.78 18.41 10.15
C LYS A 151 -1.72 17.89 11.59
N GLY A 152 -0.57 17.41 12.06
CA GLY A 152 -0.42 16.80 13.38
C GLY A 152 -0.91 15.36 13.49
N LEU A 153 -1.24 14.73 12.37
CA LEU A 153 -1.70 13.34 12.32
C LEU A 153 -0.49 12.41 12.14
N GLN A 154 -0.51 11.26 12.81
CA GLN A 154 0.57 10.28 12.80
C GLN A 154 0.00 8.89 12.47
N PRO A 155 -0.35 8.62 11.20
CA PRO A 155 -0.91 7.33 10.84
C PRO A 155 0.10 6.20 11.07
N ARG A 156 -0.38 5.04 11.53
CA ARG A 156 0.43 3.83 11.57
C ARG A 156 0.65 3.33 10.14
N LEU A 157 1.91 3.27 9.71
CA LEU A 157 2.28 2.84 8.36
C LEU A 157 2.60 1.34 8.34
N ILE A 158 2.02 0.60 7.41
CA ILE A 158 2.30 -0.82 7.17
C ILE A 158 2.51 -1.01 5.68
N GLY A 159 3.72 -1.39 5.27
CA GLY A 159 3.98 -1.76 3.87
C GLY A 159 3.27 -3.06 3.51
N ILE A 160 2.78 -3.17 2.30
CA ILE A 160 2.13 -4.36 1.76
C ILE A 160 2.94 -4.85 0.57
N ALA A 161 3.40 -6.09 0.63
CA ALA A 161 4.21 -6.71 -0.40
C ALA A 161 4.11 -8.24 -0.36
N PHE A 162 4.58 -8.89 -1.41
CA PHE A 162 4.99 -10.30 -1.33
C PHE A 162 6.45 -10.41 -0.87
N ASP A 163 6.83 -11.53 -0.25
CA ASP A 163 8.19 -11.77 0.22
C ASP A 163 9.25 -11.58 -0.87
N CYS A 164 8.94 -11.93 -2.12
CA CYS A 164 9.84 -11.76 -3.26
C CYS A 164 10.21 -10.29 -3.55
N GLN A 165 9.54 -9.33 -2.94
CA GLN A 165 9.82 -7.90 -3.11
C GLN A 165 10.84 -7.38 -2.09
N GLU A 166 11.28 -8.20 -1.13
CA GLU A 166 12.36 -7.85 -0.22
C GLU A 166 13.71 -7.83 -0.95
N VAL A 167 14.55 -6.87 -0.57
CA VAL A 167 15.93 -6.71 -1.06
C VAL A 167 16.88 -6.48 0.11
N ALA A 168 18.16 -6.78 -0.08
CA ALA A 168 19.18 -6.59 0.97
C ALA A 168 19.31 -5.10 1.38
N SER A 169 19.17 -4.18 0.44
CA SER A 169 19.26 -2.74 0.71
C SER A 169 18.53 -1.94 -0.36
N VAL A 170 17.75 -0.97 0.08
CA VAL A 170 17.13 0.06 -0.76
C VAL A 170 17.96 1.35 -0.65
N PRO A 171 18.36 1.97 -1.77
CA PRO A 171 18.95 3.31 -1.73
C PRO A 171 17.94 4.31 -1.18
N ALA A 172 18.26 4.93 -0.05
CA ALA A 172 17.38 5.89 0.63
C ALA A 172 17.84 7.33 0.40
N GLU A 173 16.88 8.24 0.31
CA GLU A 173 17.08 9.68 0.26
C GLU A 173 16.52 10.32 1.54
N PRO A 174 16.99 11.52 1.95
CA PRO A 174 16.57 12.15 3.20
C PRO A 174 15.07 12.39 3.34
N HIS A 175 14.34 12.49 2.24
CA HIS A 175 12.89 12.71 2.20
C HIS A 175 12.07 11.42 2.13
N ASP A 176 12.71 10.26 1.97
CA ASP A 176 12.01 8.98 1.93
C ASP A 176 11.50 8.62 3.32
N ILE A 177 10.20 8.40 3.42
CA ILE A 177 9.57 8.00 4.70
C ILE A 177 9.76 6.49 4.89
N ARG A 178 10.34 6.11 6.03
CA ARG A 178 10.54 4.71 6.39
C ARG A 178 9.23 4.06 6.86
N LEU A 179 9.10 2.78 6.59
CA LEU A 179 7.99 1.97 7.09
C LEU A 179 8.40 1.29 8.40
N PRO A 180 7.64 1.44 9.48
CA PRO A 180 7.92 0.73 10.74
C PRO A 180 7.54 -0.75 10.68
N ALA A 181 6.73 -1.16 9.71
CA ALA A 181 6.29 -2.55 9.56
C ALA A 181 5.98 -2.88 8.11
N VAL A 182 6.07 -4.16 7.77
CA VAL A 182 5.61 -4.74 6.50
C VAL A 182 4.76 -5.97 6.78
N LEU A 183 3.71 -6.15 6.01
CA LEU A 183 2.85 -7.32 5.99
C LEU A 183 3.03 -8.04 4.67
N THR A 184 3.44 -9.30 4.74
CA THR A 184 3.62 -10.20 3.61
C THR A 184 2.84 -11.50 3.83
N GLU A 185 2.89 -12.44 2.88
CA GLU A 185 2.32 -13.78 3.05
C GLU A 185 2.95 -14.57 4.19
N SER A 186 4.12 -14.17 4.69
CA SER A 186 4.79 -14.77 5.87
C SER A 186 4.39 -14.12 7.19
N GLY A 187 3.62 -13.03 7.18
CA GLY A 187 3.09 -12.35 8.36
C GLY A 187 3.47 -10.89 8.49
N LEU A 188 3.07 -10.27 9.61
CA LEU A 188 3.45 -8.90 9.97
C LEU A 188 4.82 -8.90 10.64
N ARG A 189 5.74 -8.14 10.08
CA ARG A 189 7.09 -7.97 10.60
C ARG A 189 7.35 -6.49 10.90
N HIS A 190 7.84 -6.19 12.11
CA HIS A 190 8.36 -4.88 12.45
C HIS A 190 9.76 -4.72 11.86
N LEU A 191 10.04 -3.53 11.32
CA LEU A 191 11.30 -3.20 10.66
C LEU A 191 12.13 -2.28 11.57
N GLU A 192 13.46 -2.33 11.46
CA GLU A 192 14.40 -1.59 12.31
C GLU A 192 14.60 -0.13 11.85
#